data_8b730ff5e4c694fbdc3eff5cc56986fc
#
_entry.id   8b730ff5e4c694fbdc3eff5cc56986fc
#
_cell.length_a   1.000
_cell.length_b   1.000
_cell.length_c   1.000
_cell.angle_alpha   90.00
_cell.angle_beta   90.00
_cell.angle_gamma   90.00
#
_symmetry.space_group_name_H-M   'P 1'
#
loop_
_entity.id
_entity.type
_entity.pdbx_description
1 polymer ?
#
loop_
_entity_poly.entity_id
_entity_poly.type
_entity_poly.pdbx_seq_one_letter_code
_entity_poly.pdbx_strand_id
1 'polypeptide(L)'
;MDDWTLALPASEVLVVTPDRLSPVVVERIDAHPEWDFRTPRPIGDVFIDHAFTDLAVDDDGRTEVRVIGEDGRGAGIAWDERCPWVQVHTADTPGADDTHRVGLAVEPMTCPPDAFNSGVDLLMLEPGDESTAGWRIFAV
;
A
#
# COMPACT_ATOMS: atom_id res chain seq x y z
N MET A 1 6.42 8.76 13.11
CA MET A 1 5.27 8.55 12.21
C MET A 1 4.11 7.82 12.89
N ASP A 2 4.28 7.32 14.09
CA ASP A 2 3.25 6.56 14.81
C ASP A 2 1.95 7.35 15.02
N ASP A 3 2.09 8.67 15.18
CA ASP A 3 0.95 9.60 15.35
C ASP A 3 0.34 10.07 14.01
N TRP A 4 0.89 9.62 12.88
CA TRP A 4 0.30 9.95 11.58
C TRP A 4 -0.96 9.14 11.34
N THR A 5 -2.01 9.80 10.88
CA THR A 5 -3.26 9.17 10.49
C THR A 5 -3.14 8.66 9.05
N LEU A 6 -3.31 7.36 8.87
CA LEU A 6 -3.37 6.71 7.56
C LEU A 6 -4.83 6.46 7.16
N ALA A 7 -5.15 6.76 5.92
CA ALA A 7 -6.37 6.34 5.22
C ALA A 7 -5.97 5.47 4.02
N LEU A 8 -6.36 4.20 4.02
CA LEU A 8 -6.06 3.22 2.98
C LEU A 8 -7.34 2.44 2.65
N PRO A 9 -7.96 2.65 1.47
CA PRO A 9 -9.27 2.10 1.15
C PRO A 9 -9.18 0.67 0.57
N ALA A 10 -8.46 -0.23 1.25
CA ALA A 10 -8.24 -1.61 0.82
C ALA A 10 -9.12 -2.59 1.60
N SER A 11 -9.73 -3.55 0.92
CA SER A 11 -10.55 -4.60 1.52
C SER A 11 -9.85 -5.95 1.64
N GLU A 12 -8.67 -6.08 1.04
CA GLU A 12 -7.85 -7.29 1.06
C GLU A 12 -6.38 -6.98 1.26
N VAL A 13 -5.66 -7.94 1.85
CA VAL A 13 -4.22 -7.87 2.11
C VAL A 13 -3.55 -9.17 1.69
N LEU A 14 -2.37 -9.07 1.08
CA LEU A 14 -1.51 -10.21 0.79
C LEU A 14 -0.69 -10.55 2.04
N VAL A 15 -1.09 -11.62 2.72
CA VAL A 15 -0.37 -12.16 3.87
C VAL A 15 0.96 -12.73 3.41
N VAL A 16 2.02 -12.44 4.14
CA VAL A 16 3.39 -12.85 3.82
C VAL A 16 4.02 -13.63 4.96
N THR A 17 5.06 -14.40 4.66
CA THR A 17 5.85 -15.09 5.70
C THR A 17 6.63 -14.07 6.54
N PRO A 18 6.78 -14.29 7.87
CA PRO A 18 7.44 -13.32 8.74
C PRO A 18 8.96 -13.22 8.55
N ASP A 19 9.58 -14.25 7.95
CA ASP A 19 11.03 -14.34 7.79
C ASP A 19 11.55 -13.74 6.48
N ARG A 20 10.77 -13.85 5.40
CA ARG A 20 11.19 -13.44 4.05
C ARG A 20 10.19 -12.53 3.34
N LEU A 21 9.06 -12.22 3.97
CA LEU A 21 7.96 -11.48 3.36
C LEU A 21 7.48 -12.11 2.04
N SER A 22 7.61 -13.46 1.96
CA SER A 22 7.16 -14.20 0.78
C SER A 22 5.65 -14.31 0.78
N PRO A 23 4.95 -14.07 -0.36
CA PRO A 23 3.51 -14.18 -0.47
C PRO A 23 2.98 -15.57 -0.06
N VAL A 24 1.88 -15.59 0.69
CA VAL A 24 1.21 -16.81 1.15
C VAL A 24 -0.21 -16.88 0.58
N VAL A 25 -1.04 -15.90 0.88
CA VAL A 25 -2.46 -15.89 0.51
C VAL A 25 -3.01 -14.46 0.60
N VAL A 26 -4.00 -14.15 -0.24
CA VAL A 26 -4.80 -12.93 -0.11
C VAL A 26 -5.95 -13.21 0.85
N GLU A 27 -6.10 -12.38 1.86
CA GLU A 27 -7.17 -12.48 2.87
C GLU A 27 -7.93 -11.17 2.99
N ARG A 28 -9.18 -11.27 3.46
CA ARG A 28 -10.01 -10.11 3.76
C ARG A 28 -9.41 -9.31 4.91
N ILE A 29 -9.39 -7.99 4.77
CA ILE A 29 -8.86 -7.10 5.81
C ILE A 29 -9.61 -7.22 7.14
N ASP A 30 -10.86 -7.66 7.11
CA ASP A 30 -11.67 -7.89 8.32
C ASP A 30 -11.07 -8.97 9.25
N ALA A 31 -10.22 -9.85 8.72
CA ALA A 31 -9.46 -10.84 9.52
C ALA A 31 -8.19 -10.23 10.16
N HIS A 32 -7.80 -9.04 9.74
CA HIS A 32 -6.56 -8.35 10.12
C HIS A 32 -6.84 -6.92 10.58
N PRO A 33 -7.57 -6.72 11.69
CA PRO A 33 -7.98 -5.40 12.16
C PRO A 33 -6.80 -4.45 12.43
N GLU A 34 -5.61 -4.99 12.71
CA GLU A 34 -4.37 -4.23 12.86
C GLU A 34 -3.95 -3.51 11.59
N TRP A 35 -4.31 -4.01 10.41
CA TRP A 35 -4.00 -3.41 9.11
C TRP A 35 -5.22 -2.75 8.44
N ASP A 36 -6.36 -2.65 9.14
CA ASP A 36 -7.55 -2.00 8.61
C ASP A 36 -7.48 -0.48 8.81
N PHE A 37 -7.23 0.24 7.74
CA PHE A 37 -7.21 1.69 7.64
C PHE A 37 -8.30 2.25 6.72
N ARG A 38 -9.34 1.48 6.42
CA ARG A 38 -10.53 1.96 5.67
C ARG A 38 -11.23 3.10 6.40
N THR A 39 -11.24 3.06 7.73
CA THR A 39 -11.54 4.21 8.56
C THR A 39 -10.21 4.85 8.97
N PRO A 40 -9.97 6.13 8.63
CA PRO A 40 -8.72 6.79 8.97
C PRO A 40 -8.39 6.71 10.46
N ARG A 41 -7.18 6.29 10.80
CA ARG A 41 -6.71 6.18 12.17
C ARG A 41 -5.19 6.32 12.27
N PRO A 42 -4.64 6.60 13.47
CA PRO A 42 -3.19 6.58 13.68
C PRO A 42 -2.57 5.22 13.29
N ILE A 43 -1.37 5.27 12.70
CA ILE A 43 -0.61 4.07 12.37
C ILE A 43 -0.22 3.32 13.63
N GLY A 44 0.16 4.04 14.70
CA GLY A 44 0.64 3.45 15.93
C GLY A 44 1.96 2.71 15.74
N ASP A 45 2.15 1.68 16.53
CA ASP A 45 3.31 0.78 16.49
C ASP A 45 3.14 -0.41 15.53
N VAL A 46 2.08 -0.40 14.72
CA VAL A 46 1.79 -1.48 13.79
C VAL A 46 2.91 -1.59 12.74
N PHE A 47 3.48 -2.79 12.63
CA PHE A 47 4.36 -3.14 11.51
C PHE A 47 3.53 -3.37 10.26
N ILE A 48 3.88 -2.69 9.18
CA ILE A 48 3.30 -2.91 7.86
C ILE A 48 4.44 -3.06 6.86
N ASP A 49 4.45 -4.16 6.15
CA ASP A 49 5.24 -4.39 4.92
C ASP A 49 4.46 -5.37 4.05
N HIS A 50 3.31 -4.90 3.56
CA HIS A 50 2.31 -5.73 2.91
C HIS A 50 1.76 -5.06 1.66
N ALA A 51 1.39 -5.89 0.69
CA ALA A 51 0.61 -5.47 -0.47
C ALA A 51 -0.89 -5.58 -0.15
N PHE A 52 -1.64 -4.56 -0.52
CA PHE A 52 -3.08 -4.46 -0.35
C PHE A 52 -3.77 -4.42 -1.72
N THR A 53 -5.00 -4.93 -1.78
CA THR A 53 -5.81 -4.95 -3.00
C THR A 53 -7.30 -4.83 -2.68
N ASP A 54 -8.17 -5.04 -3.67
CA ASP A 54 -9.61 -4.73 -3.60
C ASP A 54 -9.82 -3.28 -3.10
N LEU A 55 -9.19 -2.37 -3.86
CA LEU A 55 -9.09 -0.96 -3.53
C LEU A 55 -10.36 -0.23 -3.94
N ALA A 56 -11.01 0.47 -3.00
CA ALA A 56 -12.13 1.32 -3.34
C ALA A 56 -11.66 2.54 -4.16
N VAL A 57 -12.51 2.94 -5.10
CA VAL A 57 -12.29 4.12 -5.96
C VAL A 57 -13.30 5.21 -5.66
N ASP A 58 -12.91 6.45 -5.92
CA ASP A 58 -13.78 7.63 -5.86
C ASP A 58 -14.66 7.76 -7.12
N ASP A 59 -15.45 8.83 -7.19
CA ASP A 59 -16.35 9.12 -8.32
C ASP A 59 -15.61 9.34 -9.65
N ASP A 60 -14.30 9.66 -9.60
CA ASP A 60 -13.43 9.82 -10.77
C ASP A 60 -12.71 8.50 -11.15
N GLY A 61 -13.00 7.40 -10.47
CA GLY A 61 -12.41 6.08 -10.70
C GLY A 61 -10.96 5.98 -10.18
N ARG A 62 -10.61 6.72 -9.14
CA ARG A 62 -9.27 6.74 -8.56
C ARG A 62 -9.25 6.18 -7.15
N THR A 63 -8.26 5.37 -6.87
CA THR A 63 -7.88 5.04 -5.50
C THR A 63 -7.05 6.17 -4.93
N GLU A 64 -7.26 6.50 -3.66
CA GLU A 64 -6.51 7.52 -2.97
C GLU A 64 -6.08 7.03 -1.57
N VAL A 65 -4.79 7.17 -1.27
CA VAL A 65 -4.22 6.96 0.07
C VAL A 65 -3.76 8.30 0.61
N ARG A 66 -4.06 8.57 1.88
CA ARG A 66 -3.66 9.80 2.58
C ARG A 66 -2.93 9.50 3.87
N VAL A 67 -1.93 10.32 4.15
CA VAL A 67 -1.21 10.35 5.42
C VAL A 67 -1.25 11.77 5.95
N ILE A 68 -1.73 11.95 7.18
CA ILE A 68 -1.92 13.27 7.80
C ILE A 68 -1.24 13.26 9.16
N GLY A 69 -0.35 14.22 9.39
CA GLY A 69 0.31 14.45 10.67
C GLY A 69 -0.61 15.11 11.70
N GLU A 70 -0.15 15.19 12.96
CA GLU A 70 -0.89 15.82 14.07
C GLU A 70 -1.20 17.30 13.83
N ASP A 71 -0.39 17.99 13.04
CA ASP A 71 -0.62 19.40 12.68
C ASP A 71 -1.68 19.60 11.58
N GLY A 72 -2.31 18.50 11.14
CA GLY A 72 -3.33 18.50 10.10
C GLY A 72 -2.78 18.63 8.67
N ARG A 73 -1.46 18.64 8.50
CA ARG A 73 -0.81 18.63 7.17
C ARG A 73 -0.47 17.20 6.77
N GLY A 74 -0.48 16.94 5.48
CA GLY A 74 -0.20 15.62 4.99
C GLY A 74 0.10 15.56 3.51
N ALA A 75 0.21 14.34 3.04
CA ALA A 75 0.34 14.03 1.63
C ALA A 75 -0.69 12.96 1.24
N GLY A 76 -1.18 13.09 0.02
CA GLY A 76 -1.99 12.06 -0.63
C GLY A 76 -1.33 11.58 -1.90
N ILE A 77 -1.59 10.32 -2.25
CA ILE A 77 -1.25 9.74 -3.54
C ILE A 77 -2.50 9.14 -4.15
N ALA A 78 -2.76 9.41 -5.43
CA ALA A 78 -3.92 8.90 -6.15
C ALA A 78 -3.50 8.31 -7.50
N TRP A 79 -4.17 7.21 -7.90
CA TRP A 79 -3.94 6.49 -9.15
C TRP A 79 -5.22 5.82 -9.64
N ASP A 80 -5.20 5.23 -10.81
CA ASP A 80 -6.34 4.54 -11.41
C ASP A 80 -6.21 3.01 -11.38
N GLU A 81 -7.19 2.31 -11.94
CA GLU A 81 -7.31 0.85 -11.96
C GLU A 81 -6.11 0.07 -12.56
N ARG A 82 -5.20 0.77 -13.23
CA ARG A 82 -3.99 0.15 -13.80
C ARG A 82 -3.00 -0.31 -12.75
N CYS A 83 -3.14 0.18 -11.51
CA CYS A 83 -2.42 -0.32 -10.35
C CYS A 83 -3.42 -0.88 -9.34
N PRO A 84 -3.86 -2.14 -9.48
CA PRO A 84 -4.83 -2.76 -8.58
C PRO A 84 -4.27 -3.12 -7.21
N TRP A 85 -2.98 -2.93 -7.01
CA TRP A 85 -2.26 -3.21 -5.79
C TRP A 85 -1.56 -1.97 -5.25
N VAL A 86 -1.32 -1.95 -3.94
CA VAL A 86 -0.47 -0.96 -3.28
C VAL A 86 0.35 -1.60 -2.18
N GLN A 87 1.68 -1.46 -2.22
CA GLN A 87 2.53 -1.78 -1.09
C GLN A 87 2.53 -0.63 -0.10
N VAL A 88 2.42 -0.96 1.18
CA VAL A 88 2.63 -0.01 2.27
C VAL A 88 3.73 -0.56 3.16
N HIS A 89 4.72 0.30 3.48
CA HIS A 89 5.86 -0.08 4.31
C HIS A 89 6.18 1.01 5.34
N THR A 90 6.22 0.59 6.61
CA THR A 90 6.44 1.47 7.77
C THR A 90 7.91 1.70 8.12
N ALA A 91 8.84 1.26 7.26
CA ALA A 91 10.28 1.46 7.40
C ALA A 91 10.82 1.03 8.79
N ASP A 92 10.36 -0.11 9.28
CA ASP A 92 10.82 -0.68 10.55
C ASP A 92 12.26 -1.21 10.39
N THR A 93 13.22 -0.52 10.99
CA THR A 93 14.66 -0.87 10.98
C THR A 93 15.17 -1.04 12.41
N PRO A 94 14.85 -2.16 13.09
CA PRO A 94 15.25 -2.37 14.47
C PRO A 94 16.76 -2.23 14.67
N GLY A 95 17.16 -1.41 15.66
CA GLY A 95 18.57 -1.16 15.97
C GLY A 95 19.26 -0.09 15.12
N ALA A 96 18.51 0.62 14.27
CA ALA A 96 18.95 1.78 13.51
C ALA A 96 18.09 2.99 13.86
N ASP A 97 18.29 3.55 15.05
CA ASP A 97 17.41 4.59 15.66
C ASP A 97 17.21 5.82 14.78
N ASP A 98 18.19 6.17 13.96
CA ASP A 98 18.15 7.31 13.05
C ASP A 98 17.37 7.07 11.74
N THR A 99 17.04 5.83 11.45
CA THR A 99 16.25 5.44 10.25
C THR A 99 14.98 4.66 10.56
N HIS A 100 14.79 4.25 11.82
CA HIS A 100 13.62 3.49 12.23
C HIS A 100 12.35 4.32 12.15
N ARG A 101 11.39 3.88 11.32
CA ARG A 101 10.06 4.47 11.18
C ARG A 101 10.06 5.99 10.89
N VAL A 102 11.03 6.46 10.11
CA VAL A 102 11.15 7.89 9.76
C VAL A 102 10.20 8.33 8.63
N GLY A 103 9.54 7.39 7.97
CA GLY A 103 8.63 7.65 6.87
C GLY A 103 7.77 6.45 6.53
N LEU A 104 6.71 6.69 5.74
CA LEU A 104 5.82 5.67 5.20
C LEU A 104 6.02 5.61 3.69
N ALA A 105 6.32 4.43 3.15
CA ALA A 105 6.24 4.20 1.72
C ALA A 105 4.81 3.78 1.34
N VAL A 106 4.31 4.36 0.24
CA VAL A 106 3.02 3.99 -0.39
C VAL A 106 3.28 3.85 -1.88
N GLU A 107 3.22 2.63 -2.38
CA GLU A 107 3.73 2.26 -3.70
C GLU A 107 2.62 1.60 -4.54
N PRO A 108 1.92 2.36 -5.42
CA PRO A 108 0.99 1.76 -6.37
C PRO A 108 1.70 0.76 -7.29
N MET A 109 1.12 -0.43 -7.47
CA MET A 109 1.72 -1.53 -8.22
C MET A 109 0.76 -2.10 -9.25
N THR A 110 1.28 -2.48 -10.41
CA THR A 110 0.53 -3.14 -11.48
C THR A 110 0.28 -4.62 -11.21
N CYS A 111 1.09 -5.23 -10.34
CA CYS A 111 0.99 -6.62 -9.90
C CYS A 111 1.53 -6.78 -8.48
N PRO A 112 1.16 -7.83 -7.75
CA PRO A 112 1.64 -8.07 -6.39
C PRO A 112 3.11 -8.52 -6.38
N PRO A 113 3.76 -8.54 -5.19
CA PRO A 113 5.05 -9.19 -5.00
C PRO A 113 5.04 -10.64 -5.52
N ASP A 114 6.18 -11.10 -6.04
CA ASP A 114 6.39 -12.45 -6.58
C ASP A 114 5.58 -12.77 -7.87
N ALA A 115 5.07 -11.75 -8.57
CA ALA A 115 4.26 -11.94 -9.78
C ALA A 115 4.99 -12.68 -10.92
N PHE A 116 6.31 -12.61 -10.99
CA PHE A 116 7.08 -13.38 -11.98
C PHE A 116 6.99 -14.89 -11.77
N ASN A 117 6.75 -15.35 -10.54
CA ASN A 117 6.55 -16.78 -10.25
C ASN A 117 5.06 -17.14 -10.24
N SER A 118 4.20 -16.32 -9.64
CA SER A 118 2.78 -16.59 -9.50
C SER A 118 1.97 -16.36 -10.79
N GLY A 119 2.40 -15.41 -11.61
CA GLY A 119 1.67 -14.94 -12.79
C GLY A 119 0.47 -14.03 -12.45
N VAL A 120 0.21 -13.77 -11.17
CA VAL A 120 -0.93 -12.95 -10.75
C VAL A 120 -0.75 -11.51 -11.24
N ASP A 121 -1.73 -11.01 -12.00
CA ASP A 121 -1.79 -9.66 -12.58
C ASP A 121 -0.50 -9.23 -13.33
N LEU A 122 0.34 -10.19 -13.70
CA LEU A 122 1.58 -9.91 -14.44
C LEU A 122 1.26 -9.38 -15.84
N LEU A 123 1.71 -8.16 -16.13
CA LEU A 123 1.57 -7.58 -17.45
C LEU A 123 2.50 -8.30 -18.45
N MET A 124 1.91 -8.88 -19.49
CA MET A 124 2.63 -9.48 -20.60
C MET A 124 2.56 -8.57 -21.81
N LEU A 125 3.71 -8.15 -22.34
CA LEU A 125 3.81 -7.28 -23.52
C LEU A 125 4.39 -8.06 -24.68
N GLU A 126 3.69 -8.05 -25.83
CA GLU A 126 4.23 -8.55 -27.08
C GLU A 126 5.17 -7.50 -27.72
N PRO A 127 6.02 -7.90 -28.68
CA PRO A 127 6.91 -6.96 -29.35
C PRO A 127 6.15 -5.82 -30.03
N GLY A 128 6.36 -4.59 -29.55
CA GLY A 128 5.69 -3.38 -30.03
C GLY A 128 4.53 -2.90 -29.17
N ASP A 129 4.15 -3.67 -28.13
CA ASP A 129 3.15 -3.25 -27.17
C ASP A 129 3.72 -2.22 -26.17
N GLU A 130 2.85 -1.37 -25.67
CA GLU A 130 3.16 -0.37 -24.64
C GLU A 130 2.21 -0.52 -23.46
N SER A 131 2.71 -0.30 -22.25
CA SER A 131 1.91 -0.17 -21.03
C SER A 131 2.28 1.12 -20.32
N THR A 132 1.29 1.76 -19.70
CA THR A 132 1.49 3.00 -18.95
C THR A 132 0.75 2.89 -17.62
N ALA A 133 1.46 3.18 -16.53
CA ALA A 133 0.89 3.39 -15.20
C ALA A 133 1.31 4.77 -14.69
N GLY A 134 0.49 5.37 -13.82
CA GLY A 134 0.80 6.70 -13.32
C GLY A 134 0.04 7.01 -12.03
N TRP A 135 0.58 7.95 -11.29
CA TRP A 135 0.01 8.43 -10.04
C TRP A 135 0.21 9.94 -9.89
N ARG A 136 -0.54 10.52 -8.98
CA ARG A 136 -0.42 11.92 -8.59
C ARG A 136 -0.18 12.02 -7.09
N ILE A 137 0.86 12.75 -6.69
CA ILE A 137 1.11 13.11 -5.29
C ILE A 137 0.64 14.55 -5.07
N PHE A 138 0.01 14.82 -3.92
CA PHE A 138 -0.53 16.14 -3.60
C PHE A 138 -0.45 16.40 -2.09
N ALA A 139 -0.45 17.68 -1.71
CA ALA A 139 -0.55 18.09 -0.31
C ALA A 139 -2.02 17.99 0.18
N VAL A 140 -2.19 17.62 1.43
CA VAL A 140 -3.48 17.56 2.14
C VAL A 140 -3.48 18.64 3.23
#